data_a33bc50f8ce0df955eddb8210d99e810
#
_entry.id   a33bc50f8ce0df955eddb8210d99e810
#
_cell.length_a   1.000
_cell.length_b   1.000
_cell.length_c   1.000
_cell.angle_alpha   90.00
_cell.angle_beta   90.00
_cell.angle_gamma   90.00
#
_symmetry.space_group_name_H-M   'P 1'
#
loop_
_entity.id
_entity.type
_entity.pdbx_description
1 polymer ?
#
loop_
_entity_poly.entity_id
_entity_poly.type
_entity_poly.pdbx_seq_one_letter_code
_entity_poly.pdbx_strand_id
1 'polypeptide(L)'
;MEVRQQVTPLKNLVRSTTFNYQGKNYTSELNYTNDSSIVYIDKEVQKTAEKLDQNPILVTFFNAGIITYYDNESEFDKTLNINTKATRASRLAAEATFYKDTNYNGAELKIGAGNYPDLNSYSFDNCISSFKASTTSPGFPTSAVTVRLYADKNYGGRTYAFLIAYFDGRNIVIKTIIS
;
A
#
# COMPACT_ATOMS: atom_id res chain seq x y z
N MET A 1 47.64 -6.77 19.51
CA MET A 1 46.61 -6.07 20.30
C MET A 1 45.32 -6.07 19.50
N GLU A 2 44.47 -7.08 19.75
CA GLU A 2 43.21 -7.24 19.03
C GLU A 2 42.16 -6.35 19.68
N VAL A 3 41.65 -5.38 18.92
CA VAL A 3 40.49 -4.57 19.31
C VAL A 3 39.26 -5.37 19.03
N ARG A 4 38.70 -6.06 20.03
CA ARG A 4 37.37 -6.64 19.97
C ARG A 4 36.36 -5.50 19.93
N GLN A 5 35.75 -5.28 18.75
CA GLN A 5 34.54 -4.48 18.65
C GLN A 5 33.46 -5.17 19.47
N GLN A 6 33.05 -4.56 20.57
CA GLN A 6 31.82 -4.93 21.27
C GLN A 6 30.64 -4.59 20.36
N VAL A 7 30.04 -5.63 19.75
CA VAL A 7 28.75 -5.49 19.13
C VAL A 7 27.74 -5.24 20.23
N THR A 8 27.33 -4.01 20.41
CA THR A 8 26.23 -3.66 21.31
C THR A 8 24.99 -4.38 20.80
N PRO A 9 24.32 -5.24 21.60
CA PRO A 9 23.09 -5.87 21.16
C PRO A 9 22.09 -4.75 20.86
N LEU A 10 21.49 -4.80 19.65
CA LEU A 10 20.39 -3.93 19.27
C LEU A 10 19.31 -4.08 20.35
N LYS A 11 19.25 -3.12 21.28
CA LYS A 11 18.18 -3.01 22.25
C LYS A 11 16.87 -3.11 21.48
N ASN A 12 16.00 -4.04 21.90
CA ASN A 12 14.66 -4.27 21.39
C ASN A 12 13.98 -2.97 21.04
N LEU A 13 13.98 -2.61 19.75
CA LEU A 13 13.20 -1.48 19.27
C LEU A 13 11.75 -1.97 19.30
N VAL A 14 11.06 -1.67 20.39
CA VAL A 14 9.62 -1.93 20.48
C VAL A 14 8.97 -1.09 19.38
N ARG A 15 8.58 -1.75 18.30
CA ARG A 15 7.81 -1.11 17.23
C ARG A 15 6.35 -1.38 17.52
N SER A 16 5.54 -0.35 17.45
CA SER A 16 4.09 -0.51 17.48
C SER A 16 3.52 -0.34 16.08
N THR A 17 2.44 -1.03 15.82
CA THR A 17 1.64 -0.83 14.61
C THR A 17 0.21 -0.56 14.98
N THR A 18 -0.48 0.19 14.13
CA THR A 18 -1.92 0.45 14.24
C THR A 18 -2.55 0.27 12.88
N PHE A 19 -3.67 -0.43 12.85
CA PHE A 19 -4.52 -0.54 11.67
C PHE A 19 -6.00 -0.41 12.04
N ASN A 20 -6.82 -0.05 11.08
CA ASN A 20 -8.28 -0.02 11.21
C ASN A 20 -8.89 -1.23 10.48
N TYR A 21 -9.88 -1.87 11.10
CA TYR A 21 -10.68 -2.90 10.49
C TYR A 21 -12.11 -2.83 11.03
N GLN A 22 -13.10 -2.79 10.15
CA GLN A 22 -14.53 -2.66 10.49
C GLN A 22 -14.81 -1.48 11.44
N GLY A 23 -14.14 -0.34 11.23
CA GLY A 23 -14.30 0.88 12.01
C GLY A 23 -13.65 0.88 13.39
N LYS A 24 -12.97 -0.22 13.79
CA LYS A 24 -12.21 -0.33 15.04
C LYS A 24 -10.71 -0.20 14.77
N ASN A 25 -10.02 0.56 15.63
CA ASN A 25 -8.56 0.64 15.61
C ASN A 25 -7.96 -0.49 16.44
N TYR A 26 -7.00 -1.18 15.87
CA TYR A 26 -6.19 -2.22 16.49
C TYR A 26 -4.76 -1.72 16.61
N THR A 27 -4.25 -1.67 17.83
CA THR A 27 -2.88 -1.22 18.10
C THR A 27 -2.16 -2.27 18.92
N SER A 28 -0.95 -2.65 18.51
CA SER A 28 -0.10 -3.58 19.26
C SER A 28 1.35 -3.21 19.12
N GLU A 29 2.12 -3.51 20.15
CA GLU A 29 3.56 -3.66 20.03
C GLU A 29 3.89 -4.91 19.23
N LEU A 30 5.02 -4.86 18.53
CA LEU A 30 5.50 -5.95 17.68
C LEU A 30 6.70 -6.62 18.32
N ASN A 31 6.71 -7.94 18.33
CA ASN A 31 7.87 -8.75 18.64
C ASN A 31 8.36 -9.45 17.37
N TYR A 32 9.67 -9.51 17.20
CA TYR A 32 10.32 -10.21 16.09
C TYR A 32 10.86 -11.54 16.61
N THR A 33 10.45 -12.61 15.98
CA THR A 33 10.99 -13.93 16.27
C THR A 33 12.34 -14.14 15.58
N ASN A 34 13.07 -15.17 15.94
CA ASN A 34 14.40 -15.45 15.40
C ASN A 34 14.39 -15.75 13.88
N ASP A 35 13.25 -16.15 13.33
CA ASP A 35 13.03 -16.39 11.90
C ASP A 35 12.55 -15.13 11.15
N SER A 36 12.60 -13.96 11.79
CA SER A 36 12.13 -12.67 11.29
C SER A 36 10.61 -12.55 11.13
N SER A 37 9.84 -13.49 11.67
CA SER A 37 8.39 -13.37 11.72
C SER A 37 7.95 -12.29 12.71
N ILE A 38 6.89 -11.58 12.36
CA ILE A 38 6.30 -10.53 13.21
C ILE A 38 5.17 -11.15 14.03
N VAL A 39 5.21 -10.95 15.35
CA VAL A 39 4.16 -11.38 16.27
C VAL A 39 3.62 -10.16 17.01
N TYR A 40 2.31 -10.00 17.00
CA TYR A 40 1.63 -8.97 17.77
C TYR A 40 1.54 -9.39 19.23
N ILE A 41 1.91 -8.51 20.15
CA ILE A 41 1.89 -8.79 21.60
C ILE A 41 0.44 -8.86 22.10
N ASP A 42 -0.43 -8.00 21.58
CA ASP A 42 -1.86 -8.05 21.88
C ASP A 42 -2.51 -9.25 21.17
N LYS A 43 -3.16 -10.12 21.95
CA LYS A 43 -3.78 -11.36 21.44
C LYS A 43 -5.00 -11.11 20.54
N GLU A 44 -5.76 -10.05 20.80
CA GLU A 44 -6.90 -9.69 19.95
C GLU A 44 -6.41 -9.19 18.60
N VAL A 45 -5.36 -8.37 18.60
CA VAL A 45 -4.71 -7.87 17.39
C VAL A 45 -4.11 -9.03 16.59
N GLN A 46 -3.39 -9.96 17.26
CA GLN A 46 -2.81 -11.13 16.62
C GLN A 46 -3.89 -11.98 15.93
N LYS A 47 -4.96 -12.31 16.64
CA LYS A 47 -6.08 -13.09 16.08
C LYS A 47 -6.75 -12.39 14.90
N THR A 48 -6.92 -11.07 14.99
CA THR A 48 -7.51 -10.29 13.91
C THR A 48 -6.59 -10.27 12.70
N ALA A 49 -5.29 -10.07 12.88
CA ALA A 49 -4.30 -10.10 11.80
C ALA A 49 -4.26 -11.47 11.10
N GLU A 50 -4.28 -12.56 11.86
CA GLU A 50 -4.36 -13.92 11.30
C GLU A 50 -5.63 -14.15 10.46
N LYS A 51 -6.78 -13.62 10.92
CA LYS A 51 -8.03 -13.67 10.15
C LYS A 51 -7.91 -12.89 8.83
N LEU A 52 -7.36 -11.69 8.89
CA LEU A 52 -7.14 -10.85 7.71
C LEU A 52 -6.18 -11.52 6.73
N ASP A 53 -5.18 -12.21 7.26
CA ASP A 53 -4.17 -12.91 6.46
C ASP A 53 -4.72 -14.09 5.67
N GLN A 54 -5.79 -14.71 6.16
CA GLN A 54 -6.50 -15.79 5.49
C GLN A 54 -7.48 -15.31 4.40
N ASN A 55 -7.75 -14.01 4.29
CA ASN A 55 -8.69 -13.49 3.32
C ASN A 55 -7.99 -13.26 1.95
N PRO A 56 -8.30 -14.06 0.91
CA PRO A 56 -7.64 -13.96 -0.40
C PRO A 56 -8.04 -12.73 -1.22
N ILE A 57 -9.13 -12.04 -0.85
CA ILE A 57 -9.65 -10.86 -1.57
C ILE A 57 -9.61 -9.60 -0.70
N LEU A 58 -8.76 -9.63 0.35
CA LEU A 58 -8.57 -8.52 1.26
C LEU A 58 -8.11 -7.26 0.52
N VAL A 59 -8.70 -6.13 0.85
CA VAL A 59 -8.20 -4.81 0.43
C VAL A 59 -7.42 -4.17 1.55
N THR A 60 -6.17 -3.86 1.31
CA THR A 60 -5.32 -3.06 2.20
C THR A 60 -5.24 -1.65 1.67
N PHE A 61 -5.82 -0.71 2.39
CA PHE A 61 -5.89 0.70 1.99
C PHE A 61 -4.91 1.55 2.81
N PHE A 62 -4.07 2.25 2.10
CA PHE A 62 -3.06 3.16 2.67
C PHE A 62 -3.49 4.61 2.44
N ASN A 63 -3.70 5.33 3.53
CA ASN A 63 -4.05 6.75 3.49
C ASN A 63 -3.32 7.51 4.60
N ALA A 64 -2.44 8.44 4.24
CA ALA A 64 -1.71 9.31 5.17
C ALA A 64 -1.04 8.58 6.35
N GLY A 65 -0.49 7.39 6.11
CA GLY A 65 0.17 6.57 7.14
C GLY A 65 -0.78 5.69 7.96
N ILE A 66 -2.08 5.75 7.69
CA ILE A 66 -3.09 4.88 8.29
C ILE A 66 -3.33 3.69 7.36
N ILE A 67 -3.30 2.48 7.92
CA ILE A 67 -3.68 1.26 7.22
C ILE A 67 -5.11 0.91 7.60
N THR A 68 -5.97 0.72 6.60
CA THR A 68 -7.35 0.25 6.81
C THR A 68 -7.58 -1.00 5.97
N TYR A 69 -8.15 -2.02 6.58
CA TYR A 69 -8.52 -3.26 5.90
C TYR A 69 -10.00 -3.30 5.61
N TYR A 70 -10.35 -3.82 4.43
CA TYR A 70 -11.71 -4.11 4.00
C TYR A 70 -11.79 -5.55 3.53
N ASP A 71 -12.87 -6.24 3.79
CA ASP A 71 -13.02 -7.65 3.45
C ASP A 71 -13.04 -7.90 1.93
N ASN A 72 -13.39 -6.88 1.15
CA ASN A 72 -13.38 -6.94 -0.32
C ASN A 72 -13.47 -5.54 -0.95
N GLU A 73 -13.29 -5.46 -2.28
CA GLU A 73 -13.37 -4.19 -3.03
C GLU A 73 -14.75 -3.52 -2.96
N SER A 74 -15.83 -4.28 -2.88
CA SER A 74 -17.17 -3.69 -2.81
C SER A 74 -17.38 -2.86 -1.54
N GLU A 75 -16.84 -3.30 -0.41
CA GLU A 75 -16.84 -2.53 0.83
C GLU A 75 -15.95 -1.29 0.74
N PHE A 76 -14.76 -1.46 0.17
CA PHE A 76 -13.84 -0.36 -0.05
C PHE A 76 -14.46 0.73 -0.93
N ASP A 77 -15.04 0.36 -2.07
CA ASP A 77 -15.66 1.30 -3.01
C ASP A 77 -16.84 2.06 -2.39
N LYS A 78 -17.66 1.39 -1.57
CA LYS A 78 -18.75 2.04 -0.83
C LYS A 78 -18.22 3.10 0.14
N THR A 79 -17.14 2.81 0.83
CA THR A 79 -16.55 3.74 1.82
C THR A 79 -15.98 4.98 1.17
N LEU A 80 -15.38 4.84 0.00
CA LEU A 80 -14.85 5.99 -0.76
C LEU A 80 -15.91 6.74 -1.57
N ASN A 81 -17.19 6.31 -1.53
CA ASN A 81 -18.26 6.82 -2.41
C ASN A 81 -17.85 6.76 -3.90
N ILE A 82 -17.01 5.79 -4.26
CA ILE A 82 -16.60 5.57 -5.63
C ILE A 82 -17.81 5.01 -6.38
N ASN A 83 -18.51 5.90 -7.08
CA ASN A 83 -19.60 5.50 -7.92
C ASN A 83 -19.02 4.79 -9.16
N THR A 84 -19.07 3.46 -9.20
CA THR A 84 -18.56 2.65 -10.32
C THR A 84 -19.25 2.97 -11.66
N LYS A 85 -20.33 3.75 -11.62
CA LYS A 85 -20.96 4.40 -12.77
C LYS A 85 -20.37 5.77 -13.07
N ALA A 86 -19.15 6.07 -12.64
CA ALA A 86 -18.52 7.32 -12.97
C ALA A 86 -18.44 7.46 -14.50
N THR A 87 -19.48 8.11 -15.02
CA THR A 87 -19.45 8.87 -16.25
C THR A 87 -18.05 9.40 -16.47
N ARG A 88 -17.55 9.28 -17.72
CA ARG A 88 -16.42 9.99 -18.31
C ARG A 88 -16.01 11.24 -17.52
N ALA A 89 -15.52 11.04 -16.31
CA ALA A 89 -14.89 12.09 -15.55
C ALA A 89 -13.75 12.58 -16.42
N SER A 90 -13.72 13.87 -16.65
CA SER A 90 -12.63 14.59 -17.29
C SER A 90 -11.33 13.86 -17.00
N ARG A 91 -10.58 13.56 -18.06
CA ARG A 91 -9.30 12.86 -17.99
C ARG A 91 -8.39 13.60 -17.01
N LEU A 92 -8.47 13.21 -15.74
CA LEU A 92 -7.45 13.58 -14.78
C LEU A 92 -6.15 13.02 -15.35
N ALA A 93 -5.23 13.88 -15.69
CA ALA A 93 -3.92 13.46 -16.11
C ALA A 93 -3.21 12.92 -14.85
N ALA A 94 -3.47 11.67 -14.55
CA ALA A 94 -2.79 10.93 -13.49
C ALA A 94 -1.73 10.05 -14.12
N GLU A 95 -0.62 9.95 -13.47
CA GLU A 95 0.53 9.16 -13.90
C GLU A 95 1.14 8.45 -12.71
N ALA A 96 1.54 7.20 -12.89
CA ALA A 96 2.32 6.46 -11.93
C ALA A 96 3.61 5.93 -12.58
N THR A 97 4.71 6.00 -11.84
CA THR A 97 5.98 5.37 -12.19
C THR A 97 6.31 4.32 -11.15
N PHE A 98 6.33 3.07 -11.57
CA PHE A 98 6.67 1.91 -10.74
C PHE A 98 8.14 1.56 -10.92
N TYR A 99 8.78 1.06 -9.87
CA TYR A 99 10.19 0.69 -9.82
C TYR A 99 10.35 -0.73 -9.29
N LYS A 100 11.29 -1.49 -9.87
CA LYS A 100 11.59 -2.85 -9.43
C LYS A 100 12.27 -2.91 -8.08
N ASP A 101 13.04 -1.87 -7.74
CA ASP A 101 13.80 -1.82 -6.49
C ASP A 101 13.21 -0.81 -5.51
N THR A 102 13.62 -0.91 -4.26
CA THR A 102 13.25 0.05 -3.22
C THR A 102 13.87 1.43 -3.49
N ASN A 103 13.33 2.47 -2.83
CA ASN A 103 13.81 3.84 -2.95
C ASN A 103 13.81 4.40 -4.38
N TYR A 104 12.87 3.96 -5.22
CA TYR A 104 12.70 4.42 -6.61
C TYR A 104 13.89 4.13 -7.51
N ASN A 105 14.52 2.98 -7.32
CA ASN A 105 15.65 2.50 -8.11
C ASN A 105 15.25 1.33 -9.02
N GLY A 106 16.22 0.92 -9.88
CA GLY A 106 16.07 -0.18 -10.81
C GLY A 106 15.29 0.20 -12.06
N ALA A 107 14.78 -0.81 -12.76
CA ALA A 107 13.97 -0.59 -13.94
C ALA A 107 12.66 0.09 -13.58
N GLU A 108 12.19 1.00 -14.44
CA GLU A 108 10.97 1.76 -14.26
C GLU A 108 9.91 1.44 -15.31
N LEU A 109 8.63 1.49 -14.89
CA LEU A 109 7.47 1.45 -15.75
C LEU A 109 6.61 2.67 -15.49
N LYS A 110 6.43 3.51 -16.50
CA LYS A 110 5.62 4.72 -16.44
C LYS A 110 4.30 4.50 -17.16
N ILE A 111 3.18 4.68 -16.46
CA ILE A 111 1.85 4.49 -17.02
C ILE A 111 0.92 5.63 -16.63
N GLY A 112 0.00 5.95 -17.52
CA GLY A 112 -1.08 6.92 -17.28
C GLY A 112 -2.26 6.30 -16.54
N ALA A 113 -3.30 7.12 -16.30
CA ALA A 113 -4.56 6.60 -15.77
C ALA A 113 -5.18 5.57 -16.73
N GLY A 114 -5.51 4.40 -16.21
CA GLY A 114 -6.06 3.30 -17.00
C GLY A 114 -6.14 2.00 -16.21
N ASN A 115 -6.58 0.97 -16.88
CA ASN A 115 -6.65 -0.38 -16.36
C ASN A 115 -5.61 -1.26 -17.08
N TYR A 116 -4.76 -1.91 -16.32
CA TYR A 116 -3.65 -2.73 -16.80
C TYR A 116 -3.81 -4.14 -16.22
N PRO A 117 -4.52 -5.05 -16.91
CA PRO A 117 -4.90 -6.35 -16.36
C PRO A 117 -3.75 -7.33 -16.19
N ASP A 118 -2.64 -7.10 -16.87
CA ASP A 118 -1.45 -7.95 -16.81
C ASP A 118 -0.18 -7.10 -17.02
N LEU A 119 0.67 -7.06 -16.01
CA LEU A 119 1.94 -6.34 -16.07
C LEU A 119 3.08 -7.17 -16.67
N ASN A 120 2.84 -8.45 -16.97
CA ASN A 120 3.85 -9.31 -17.59
C ASN A 120 4.27 -8.79 -18.99
N SER A 121 3.33 -8.22 -19.76
CA SER A 121 3.63 -7.59 -21.06
C SER A 121 4.61 -6.43 -20.97
N TYR A 122 4.77 -5.84 -19.79
CA TYR A 122 5.73 -4.78 -19.48
C TYR A 122 6.97 -5.29 -18.74
N SER A 123 7.07 -6.61 -18.49
CA SER A 123 8.12 -7.21 -17.65
C SER A 123 8.13 -6.68 -16.21
N PHE A 124 6.95 -6.35 -15.67
CA PHE A 124 6.76 -5.80 -14.33
C PHE A 124 5.87 -6.66 -13.42
N ASP A 125 5.60 -7.90 -13.81
CA ASP A 125 4.86 -8.86 -13.00
C ASP A 125 5.67 -9.24 -11.75
N ASN A 126 5.03 -9.23 -10.57
CA ASN A 126 5.62 -9.61 -9.27
C ASN A 126 6.93 -8.90 -8.89
N CYS A 127 7.20 -7.72 -9.41
CA CYS A 127 8.48 -7.05 -9.15
C CYS A 127 8.39 -5.56 -8.83
N ILE A 128 7.21 -5.07 -8.41
CA ILE A 128 7.06 -3.69 -7.98
C ILE A 128 7.46 -3.58 -6.52
N SER A 129 8.53 -2.84 -6.23
CA SER A 129 9.01 -2.59 -4.87
C SER A 129 8.76 -1.15 -4.38
N SER A 130 8.62 -0.21 -5.29
CA SER A 130 8.27 1.17 -4.95
C SER A 130 7.59 1.86 -6.13
N PHE A 131 6.84 2.94 -5.86
CA PHE A 131 6.23 3.74 -6.92
C PHE A 131 6.08 5.20 -6.51
N LYS A 132 5.95 6.06 -7.54
CA LYS A 132 5.55 7.45 -7.44
C LYS A 132 4.27 7.62 -8.24
N ALA A 133 3.32 8.41 -7.73
CA ALA A 133 2.14 8.78 -8.50
C ALA A 133 1.85 10.27 -8.35
N SER A 134 1.34 10.86 -9.41
CA SER A 134 0.99 12.27 -9.45
C SER A 134 -0.30 12.49 -10.22
N THR A 135 -0.98 13.56 -9.89
CA THR A 135 -2.10 14.08 -10.67
C THR A 135 -1.76 15.47 -11.17
N THR A 136 -1.95 15.72 -12.45
CA THR A 136 -1.63 17.01 -13.07
C THR A 136 -2.89 17.77 -13.50
N SER A 137 -3.99 17.65 -12.78
CA SER A 137 -5.21 18.36 -13.14
C SER A 137 -5.17 19.82 -12.66
N PRO A 138 -4.89 20.79 -13.53
CA PRO A 138 -4.96 22.19 -13.14
C PRO A 138 -6.43 22.57 -12.91
N GLY A 139 -6.75 23.12 -11.76
CA GLY A 139 -8.05 23.74 -11.48
C GLY A 139 -8.99 23.00 -10.52
N PHE A 140 -8.61 21.84 -9.99
CA PHE A 140 -9.39 21.15 -8.96
C PHE A 140 -8.56 20.95 -7.71
N PRO A 141 -8.77 21.70 -6.63
CA PRO A 141 -7.98 21.58 -5.39
C PRO A 141 -8.22 20.30 -4.59
N THR A 142 -9.12 19.41 -5.06
CA THR A 142 -9.56 18.22 -4.31
C THR A 142 -9.61 16.94 -5.16
N SER A 143 -8.82 16.85 -6.22
CA SER A 143 -8.77 15.62 -7.03
C SER A 143 -7.94 14.55 -6.34
N ALA A 144 -8.57 13.49 -5.87
CA ALA A 144 -7.89 12.30 -5.37
C ALA A 144 -7.88 11.21 -6.43
N VAL A 145 -6.75 10.54 -6.58
CA VAL A 145 -6.59 9.36 -7.45
C VAL A 145 -6.24 8.18 -6.57
N THR A 146 -6.83 7.02 -6.86
CA THR A 146 -6.46 5.78 -6.19
C THR A 146 -5.62 4.93 -7.13
N VAL A 147 -4.43 4.57 -6.69
CA VAL A 147 -3.63 3.51 -7.31
C VAL A 147 -4.02 2.20 -6.66
N ARG A 148 -4.40 1.20 -7.45
CA ARG A 148 -4.73 -0.16 -7.00
C ARG A 148 -3.78 -1.14 -7.63
N LEU A 149 -3.14 -1.95 -6.81
CA LEU A 149 -2.30 -3.07 -7.21
C LEU A 149 -2.97 -4.38 -6.78
N TYR A 150 -3.05 -5.31 -7.69
CA TYR A 150 -3.69 -6.60 -7.48
C TYR A 150 -2.64 -7.71 -7.43
N ALA A 151 -2.83 -8.66 -6.54
CA ALA A 151 -1.89 -9.78 -6.40
C ALA A 151 -1.90 -10.71 -7.61
N ASP A 152 -3.07 -10.85 -8.26
CA ASP A 152 -3.26 -11.73 -9.40
C ASP A 152 -3.63 -10.95 -10.67
N LYS A 153 -3.47 -11.58 -11.82
CA LYS A 153 -3.90 -11.05 -13.12
C LYS A 153 -5.41 -10.83 -13.16
N ASN A 154 -5.84 -9.98 -14.09
CA ASN A 154 -7.24 -9.65 -14.32
C ASN A 154 -7.95 -9.12 -13.06
N TYR A 155 -7.21 -8.33 -12.26
CA TYR A 155 -7.73 -7.67 -11.04
C TYR A 155 -8.19 -8.67 -9.97
N GLY A 156 -7.51 -9.81 -9.88
CA GLY A 156 -7.78 -10.85 -8.89
C GLY A 156 -6.88 -10.77 -7.66
N GLY A 157 -7.22 -11.59 -6.66
CA GLY A 157 -6.45 -11.72 -5.44
C GLY A 157 -6.58 -10.54 -4.49
N ARG A 158 -5.59 -10.36 -3.63
CA ARG A 158 -5.53 -9.23 -2.69
C ARG A 158 -5.30 -7.92 -3.42
N THR A 159 -5.91 -6.86 -2.92
CA THR A 159 -5.75 -5.52 -3.46
C THR A 159 -5.01 -4.63 -2.49
N TYR A 160 -4.03 -3.90 -2.98
CA TYR A 160 -3.34 -2.83 -2.26
C TYR A 160 -3.74 -1.50 -2.88
N ALA A 161 -4.47 -0.68 -2.13
CA ALA A 161 -5.02 0.58 -2.60
C ALA A 161 -4.33 1.76 -1.90
N PHE A 162 -3.94 2.76 -2.68
CA PHE A 162 -3.23 3.96 -2.21
C PHE A 162 -3.99 5.20 -2.65
N LEU A 163 -4.38 6.04 -1.71
CA LEU A 163 -4.98 7.33 -2.02
C LEU A 163 -3.88 8.35 -2.30
N ILE A 164 -3.89 8.89 -3.50
CA ILE A 164 -3.04 9.99 -3.92
C ILE A 164 -3.90 11.25 -3.95
N ALA A 165 -3.76 12.11 -2.96
CA ALA A 165 -4.46 13.38 -2.90
C ALA A 165 -3.55 14.50 -3.41
N TYR A 166 -4.09 15.37 -4.26
CA TYR A 166 -3.41 16.60 -4.66
C TYR A 166 -3.72 17.67 -3.61
N PHE A 167 -2.71 18.08 -2.85
CA PHE A 167 -2.79 19.21 -1.96
C PHE A 167 -1.73 20.24 -2.36
N ASP A 168 -2.18 21.45 -2.68
CA ASP A 168 -1.36 22.65 -2.78
C ASP A 168 -0.11 22.53 -3.69
N GLY A 169 -0.26 21.95 -4.87
CA GLY A 169 0.83 21.88 -5.86
C GLY A 169 1.96 20.89 -5.51
N ARG A 170 1.81 20.07 -4.48
CA ARG A 170 2.82 19.09 -4.08
C ARG A 170 2.37 17.67 -4.40
N ASN A 171 3.23 16.93 -5.10
CA ASN A 171 3.05 15.50 -5.29
C ASN A 171 3.23 14.78 -3.94
N ILE A 172 2.24 13.99 -3.55
CA ILE A 172 2.41 13.08 -2.42
C ILE A 172 3.14 11.85 -2.94
N VAL A 173 4.36 11.68 -2.48
CA VAL A 173 5.16 10.49 -2.78
C VAL A 173 4.89 9.47 -1.69
N ILE A 174 4.23 8.37 -2.06
CA ILE A 174 4.05 7.24 -1.14
C ILE A 174 5.25 6.31 -1.30
N LYS A 175 6.05 6.21 -0.24
CA LYS A 175 7.14 5.27 -0.15
C LYS A 175 6.59 3.99 0.47
N THR A 176 6.21 3.04 -0.37
CA THR A 176 5.72 1.74 0.10
C THR A 176 6.64 0.64 -0.41
N ILE A 177 7.00 -0.25 0.48
CA ILE A 177 7.68 -1.51 0.17
C ILE A 177 6.56 -2.55 0.10
N ILE A 178 6.33 -3.10 -1.07
CA ILE A 178 5.53 -4.31 -1.27
C ILE A 178 6.55 -5.42 -1.46
N SER A 179 6.77 -6.21 -0.45
CA SER A 179 7.62 -7.40 -0.50
C SER A 179 6.82 -8.60 -0.03
#